data_58b755f5f86067351a001aad5a811e3e
#
_entry.id   58b755f5f86067351a001aad5a811e3e
#
_cell.length_a   1.000
_cell.length_b   1.000
_cell.length_c   1.000
_cell.angle_alpha   90.00
_cell.angle_beta   90.00
_cell.angle_gamma   90.00
#
_symmetry.space_group_name_H-M   'P 1'
#
loop_
_entity.id
_entity.type
_entity.pdbx_description
1 polymer ?
#
loop_
_entity_poly.entity_id
_entity_poly.type
_entity_poly.pdbx_seq_one_letter_code
_entity_poly.pdbx_strand_id
1 'polypeptide(L)'
;MMVKAVRVMLEPNNVQQTKMFQYAGAARFAYNWALAKEKDNYEKGGKFISDSELRKEFTRLRNSAEYAWLQNISNNVTKQAIKDACIAYKNFFKSLQKHPRFKSKKKSTPKFYQDNIKIQFSDTHVKFEGFSSSRKANKQKLNWVRLAEHGRIPTDAKYMNPRISFDGLNWWISVCVEFPDCKKNLNNDGIGIDLGIKDLAICSDGNTYKNINKSQVVKKLEKCRRRLQRRVSRKYEKNKKGVSYCKTKNVIKNEKRLLKVNHRLTNIRKNYLNQTTSEIVNRKPRFICIEDLNVSGMMKNRHLSKAVQNQGFFEFRKQLEYKCNNNGIQLIVADRFYPSSKLCSCCGNIKKDLKLSDRIYKCECGNVINRDFQASLNLKAYGEKFAS
;
A
#
# COMPACT_ATOMS: atom_id res chain seq x y z
N MET A 1 7.23 -4.88 22.51
CA MET A 1 7.24 -5.68 21.24
C MET A 1 6.52 -4.92 20.16
N MET A 2 7.05 -4.88 18.95
CA MET A 2 6.51 -4.13 17.81
C MET A 2 5.88 -5.09 16.80
N VAL A 3 4.63 -4.80 16.38
CA VAL A 3 3.94 -5.59 15.36
C VAL A 3 4.25 -5.01 13.97
N LYS A 4 4.80 -5.82 13.08
CA LYS A 4 5.08 -5.44 11.68
C LYS A 4 4.30 -6.31 10.71
N ALA A 5 3.72 -5.69 9.68
CA ALA A 5 3.13 -6.42 8.57
C ALA A 5 4.22 -6.77 7.55
N VAL A 6 4.48 -8.05 7.38
CA VAL A 6 5.41 -8.57 6.38
C VAL A 6 4.61 -9.04 5.17
N ARG A 7 5.04 -8.63 3.97
CA ARG A 7 4.41 -9.02 2.71
C ARG A 7 5.43 -9.71 1.81
N VAL A 8 5.11 -10.93 1.35
CA VAL A 8 5.97 -11.75 0.49
C VAL A 8 5.19 -12.23 -0.73
N MET A 9 5.85 -12.30 -1.89
CA MET A 9 5.28 -12.85 -3.11
C MET A 9 5.24 -14.37 -3.02
N LEU A 10 4.18 -14.96 -3.57
CA LEU A 10 3.96 -16.41 -3.65
C LEU A 10 4.22 -16.90 -5.08
N GLU A 11 4.79 -18.09 -5.19
CA GLU A 11 5.04 -18.80 -6.44
C GLU A 11 4.20 -20.08 -6.52
N PRO A 12 2.86 -19.98 -6.59
CA PRO A 12 1.99 -21.15 -6.66
C PRO A 12 2.06 -21.81 -8.03
N ASN A 13 1.99 -23.14 -8.07
CA ASN A 13 1.75 -23.89 -9.29
C ASN A 13 0.30 -23.70 -9.81
N ASN A 14 -0.02 -24.21 -11.00
CA ASN A 14 -1.33 -24.00 -11.62
C ASN A 14 -2.50 -24.54 -10.78
N VAL A 15 -2.32 -25.69 -10.13
CA VAL A 15 -3.34 -26.31 -9.25
C VAL A 15 -3.57 -25.43 -8.01
N GLN A 16 -2.49 -24.98 -7.38
CA GLN A 16 -2.54 -24.08 -6.24
C GLN A 16 -3.18 -22.73 -6.62
N GLN A 17 -2.85 -22.16 -7.78
CA GLN A 17 -3.49 -20.93 -8.29
C GLN A 17 -5.00 -21.13 -8.45
N THR A 18 -5.43 -22.23 -9.01
CA THR A 18 -6.86 -22.56 -9.18
C THR A 18 -7.56 -22.58 -7.82
N LYS A 19 -6.98 -23.26 -6.83
CA LYS A 19 -7.50 -23.30 -5.45
C LYS A 19 -7.56 -21.91 -4.82
N MET A 20 -6.52 -21.09 -4.98
CA MET A 20 -6.49 -19.72 -4.49
C MET A 20 -7.62 -18.85 -5.09
N PHE A 21 -7.89 -18.99 -6.39
CA PHE A 21 -9.02 -18.30 -7.02
C PHE A 21 -10.37 -18.82 -6.52
N GLN A 22 -10.52 -20.11 -6.25
CA GLN A 22 -11.73 -20.69 -5.64
C GLN A 22 -11.94 -20.10 -4.23
N TYR A 23 -10.91 -20.04 -3.40
CA TYR A 23 -10.95 -19.46 -2.06
C TYR A 23 -11.31 -17.95 -2.10
N ALA A 24 -10.69 -17.19 -3.00
CA ALA A 24 -11.03 -15.80 -3.20
C ALA A 24 -12.47 -15.59 -3.73
N GLY A 25 -12.96 -16.53 -4.53
CA GLY A 25 -14.35 -16.59 -5.00
C GLY A 25 -15.34 -16.80 -3.85
N ALA A 26 -15.07 -17.78 -3.00
CA ALA A 26 -15.89 -18.09 -1.83
C ALA A 26 -15.88 -16.95 -0.80
N ALA A 27 -14.71 -16.33 -0.56
CA ALA A 27 -14.62 -15.14 0.30
C ALA A 27 -15.45 -13.97 -0.24
N ARG A 28 -15.43 -13.76 -1.57
CA ARG A 28 -16.26 -12.73 -2.20
C ARG A 28 -17.75 -13.02 -2.07
N PHE A 29 -18.13 -14.29 -2.29
CA PHE A 29 -19.51 -14.74 -2.15
C PHE A 29 -20.00 -14.51 -0.72
N ALA A 30 -19.30 -15.01 0.28
CA ALA A 30 -19.68 -14.86 1.70
C ALA A 30 -19.75 -13.39 2.14
N TYR A 31 -18.81 -12.54 1.67
CA TYR A 31 -18.86 -11.10 1.90
C TYR A 31 -20.12 -10.47 1.31
N ASN A 32 -20.44 -10.76 0.06
CA ASN A 32 -21.59 -10.19 -0.62
C ASN A 32 -22.90 -10.71 -0.02
N TRP A 33 -22.95 -11.96 0.35
CA TRP A 33 -24.11 -12.55 1.03
C TRP A 33 -24.39 -11.84 2.36
N ALA A 34 -23.36 -11.66 3.19
CA ALA A 34 -23.51 -10.93 4.46
C ALA A 34 -23.95 -9.48 4.22
N LEU A 35 -23.40 -8.84 3.19
CA LEU A 35 -23.77 -7.48 2.82
C LEU A 35 -25.22 -7.37 2.37
N ALA A 36 -25.73 -8.36 1.60
CA ALA A 36 -27.12 -8.41 1.17
C ALA A 36 -28.07 -8.58 2.36
N LYS A 37 -27.71 -9.46 3.30
CA LYS A 37 -28.49 -9.70 4.52
C LYS A 37 -28.60 -8.45 5.40
N GLU A 38 -27.49 -7.77 5.63
CA GLU A 38 -27.48 -6.50 6.37
C GLU A 38 -28.31 -5.42 5.69
N LYS A 39 -28.20 -5.33 4.36
CA LYS A 39 -28.97 -4.36 3.57
C LYS A 39 -30.48 -4.63 3.67
N ASP A 40 -30.89 -5.87 3.42
CA ASP A 40 -32.29 -6.28 3.50
C ASP A 40 -32.88 -6.07 4.91
N ASN A 41 -32.11 -6.40 5.94
CA ASN A 41 -32.50 -6.17 7.33
C ASN A 41 -32.65 -4.67 7.66
N TYR A 42 -31.73 -3.84 7.20
CA TYR A 42 -31.78 -2.39 7.39
C TYR A 42 -32.99 -1.76 6.67
N GLU A 43 -33.26 -2.18 5.42
CA GLU A 43 -34.43 -1.71 4.65
C GLU A 43 -35.75 -2.09 5.29
N LYS A 44 -35.80 -3.16 6.10
CA LYS A 44 -36.96 -3.58 6.91
C LYS A 44 -37.00 -2.94 8.30
N GLY A 45 -36.13 -1.97 8.58
CA GLY A 45 -36.06 -1.27 9.90
C GLY A 45 -35.45 -2.12 11.02
N GLY A 46 -34.79 -3.25 10.70
CA GLY A 46 -34.16 -4.12 11.67
C GLY A 46 -32.85 -3.57 12.25
N LYS A 47 -32.48 -4.05 13.44
CA LYS A 47 -31.19 -3.73 14.08
C LYS A 47 -30.04 -4.45 13.38
N PHE A 48 -28.84 -3.89 13.46
CA PHE A 48 -27.61 -4.49 12.91
C PHE A 48 -27.44 -5.95 13.37
N ILE A 49 -27.25 -6.86 12.41
CA ILE A 49 -27.04 -8.29 12.68
C ILE A 49 -25.60 -8.54 13.07
N SER A 50 -25.37 -9.28 14.13
CA SER A 50 -24.00 -9.61 14.56
C SER A 50 -23.30 -10.56 13.57
N ASP A 51 -21.96 -10.47 13.47
CA ASP A 51 -21.21 -11.42 12.63
C ASP A 51 -21.35 -12.87 13.13
N SER A 52 -21.66 -13.08 14.39
CA SER A 52 -21.89 -14.41 14.94
C SER A 52 -23.21 -15.02 14.47
N GLU A 53 -24.26 -14.23 14.39
CA GLU A 53 -25.58 -14.66 13.87
C GLU A 53 -25.51 -14.94 12.37
N LEU A 54 -24.91 -14.02 11.59
CA LEU A 54 -24.70 -14.24 10.16
C LEU A 54 -23.85 -15.48 9.88
N ARG A 55 -22.85 -15.77 10.71
CA ARG A 55 -22.04 -17.00 10.56
C ARG A 55 -22.84 -18.27 10.84
N LYS A 56 -23.75 -18.27 11.82
CA LYS A 56 -24.64 -19.41 12.08
C LYS A 56 -25.58 -19.64 10.88
N GLU A 57 -26.19 -18.58 10.35
CA GLU A 57 -27.06 -18.67 9.17
C GLU A 57 -26.27 -19.14 7.94
N PHE A 58 -25.08 -18.59 7.69
CA PHE A 58 -24.22 -19.00 6.59
C PHE A 58 -23.78 -20.49 6.70
N THR A 59 -23.61 -20.99 7.91
CA THR A 59 -23.28 -22.41 8.13
C THR A 59 -24.43 -23.33 7.68
N ARG A 60 -25.68 -22.94 7.95
CA ARG A 60 -26.86 -23.65 7.46
C ARG A 60 -26.93 -23.64 5.93
N LEU A 61 -26.72 -22.47 5.33
CA LEU A 61 -26.65 -22.31 3.88
C LEU A 61 -25.56 -23.20 3.25
N ARG A 62 -24.35 -23.20 3.83
CA ARG A 62 -23.23 -24.01 3.36
C ARG A 62 -23.52 -25.52 3.33
N ASN A 63 -24.37 -26.00 4.23
CA ASN A 63 -24.73 -27.41 4.36
C ASN A 63 -25.87 -27.80 3.43
N SER A 64 -26.53 -26.88 2.74
CA SER A 64 -27.54 -27.19 1.75
C SER A 64 -26.93 -27.72 0.45
N ALA A 65 -27.70 -28.52 -0.30
CA ALA A 65 -27.25 -29.14 -1.55
C ALA A 65 -26.81 -28.11 -2.60
N GLU A 66 -27.53 -26.99 -2.69
CA GLU A 66 -27.23 -25.89 -3.64
C GLU A 66 -25.83 -25.30 -3.44
N TYR A 67 -25.34 -25.24 -2.20
CA TYR A 67 -24.05 -24.64 -1.85
C TYR A 67 -22.98 -25.66 -1.44
N ALA A 68 -23.13 -26.91 -1.81
CA ALA A 68 -22.20 -28.03 -1.50
C ALA A 68 -20.74 -27.70 -1.93
N TRP A 69 -20.55 -26.91 -2.99
CA TRP A 69 -19.23 -26.47 -3.43
C TRP A 69 -18.44 -25.67 -2.37
N LEU A 70 -19.13 -25.02 -1.43
CA LEU A 70 -18.49 -24.32 -0.30
C LEU A 70 -17.82 -25.27 0.70
N GLN A 71 -18.24 -26.54 0.74
CA GLN A 71 -17.66 -27.54 1.65
C GLN A 71 -16.18 -27.82 1.32
N ASN A 72 -15.77 -27.62 0.06
CA ASN A 72 -14.38 -27.76 -0.38
C ASN A 72 -13.48 -26.56 0.01
N ILE A 73 -14.04 -25.55 0.67
CA ILE A 73 -13.34 -24.33 1.09
C ILE A 73 -13.24 -24.32 2.62
N SER A 74 -12.10 -23.89 3.16
CA SER A 74 -11.97 -23.71 4.61
C SER A 74 -13.06 -22.77 5.16
N ASN A 75 -13.71 -23.19 6.23
CA ASN A 75 -14.74 -22.40 6.90
C ASN A 75 -14.20 -21.06 7.42
N ASN A 76 -12.91 -21.00 7.81
CA ASN A 76 -12.26 -19.79 8.30
C ASN A 76 -12.22 -18.69 7.24
N VAL A 77 -12.14 -19.04 5.96
CA VAL A 77 -12.17 -18.09 4.82
C VAL A 77 -13.52 -17.36 4.76
N THR A 78 -14.62 -18.10 4.84
CA THR A 78 -15.98 -17.55 4.74
C THR A 78 -16.38 -16.80 6.01
N LYS A 79 -16.05 -17.35 7.18
CA LYS A 79 -16.26 -16.68 8.49
C LYS A 79 -15.60 -15.31 8.54
N GLN A 80 -14.34 -15.23 8.12
CA GLN A 80 -13.63 -13.94 8.13
C GLN A 80 -14.20 -12.97 7.09
N ALA A 81 -14.65 -13.46 5.94
CA ALA A 81 -15.27 -12.60 4.92
C ALA A 81 -16.57 -11.98 5.40
N ILE A 82 -17.40 -12.73 6.16
CA ILE A 82 -18.60 -12.22 6.82
C ILE A 82 -18.24 -11.16 7.86
N LYS A 83 -17.26 -11.46 8.73
CA LYS A 83 -16.76 -10.48 9.71
C LYS A 83 -16.26 -9.19 9.04
N ASP A 84 -15.57 -9.31 7.91
CA ASP A 84 -15.09 -8.14 7.14
C ASP A 84 -16.26 -7.29 6.60
N ALA A 85 -17.40 -7.91 6.22
CA ALA A 85 -18.60 -7.20 5.78
C ALA A 85 -19.25 -6.45 6.94
N CYS A 86 -19.40 -7.10 8.09
CA CYS A 86 -19.95 -6.48 9.31
C CYS A 86 -19.09 -5.31 9.79
N ILE A 87 -17.76 -5.44 9.75
CA ILE A 87 -16.84 -4.35 10.08
C ILE A 87 -17.01 -3.18 9.10
N ALA A 88 -17.20 -3.45 7.81
CA ALA A 88 -17.40 -2.40 6.81
C ALA A 88 -18.68 -1.60 7.07
N TYR A 89 -19.78 -2.25 7.48
CA TYR A 89 -21.00 -1.58 7.90
C TYR A 89 -20.82 -0.79 9.20
N LYS A 90 -20.18 -1.39 10.21
CA LYS A 90 -19.88 -0.67 11.47
C LYS A 90 -19.06 0.60 11.23
N ASN A 91 -18.07 0.54 10.33
CA ASN A 91 -17.28 1.72 9.97
C ASN A 91 -18.09 2.76 9.18
N PHE A 92 -19.05 2.33 8.38
CA PHE A 92 -20.00 3.23 7.71
C PHE A 92 -20.90 3.97 8.72
N PHE A 93 -21.51 3.26 9.66
CA PHE A 93 -22.35 3.88 10.70
C PHE A 93 -21.55 4.84 11.61
N LYS A 94 -20.26 4.57 11.82
CA LYS A 94 -19.34 5.48 12.54
C LYS A 94 -18.81 6.63 11.67
N SER A 95 -19.29 6.79 10.44
CA SER A 95 -18.83 7.79 9.45
C SER A 95 -17.32 7.71 9.10
N LEU A 96 -16.68 6.59 9.43
CA LEU A 96 -15.27 6.36 9.12
C LEU A 96 -15.04 5.94 7.66
N GLN A 97 -16.05 5.38 7.01
CA GLN A 97 -15.99 4.91 5.63
C GLN A 97 -17.31 5.17 4.88
N LYS A 98 -17.23 5.21 3.55
CA LYS A 98 -18.43 5.25 2.71
C LYS A 98 -19.20 3.92 2.78
N HIS A 99 -20.49 3.95 2.38
CA HIS A 99 -21.34 2.76 2.33
C HIS A 99 -20.66 1.59 1.62
N PRO A 100 -20.65 0.38 2.22
CA PRO A 100 -19.99 -0.79 1.64
C PRO A 100 -20.63 -1.18 0.30
N ARG A 101 -19.80 -1.61 -0.65
CA ARG A 101 -20.22 -1.99 -1.99
C ARG A 101 -20.06 -3.48 -2.23
N PHE A 102 -20.97 -4.07 -3.00
CA PHE A 102 -20.81 -5.44 -3.48
C PHE A 102 -19.52 -5.62 -4.28
N LYS A 103 -18.82 -6.71 -4.03
CA LYS A 103 -17.59 -7.08 -4.72
C LYS A 103 -17.91 -7.85 -6.00
N SER A 104 -17.36 -7.44 -7.13
CA SER A 104 -17.50 -8.15 -8.40
C SER A 104 -16.19 -8.82 -8.82
N LYS A 105 -16.26 -9.93 -9.57
CA LYS A 105 -15.09 -10.63 -10.13
C LYS A 105 -14.23 -9.72 -11.01
N LYS A 106 -14.86 -8.77 -11.74
CA LYS A 106 -14.19 -7.87 -12.68
C LYS A 106 -13.48 -6.69 -12.01
N LYS A 107 -14.04 -6.16 -10.90
CA LYS A 107 -13.58 -4.91 -10.28
C LYS A 107 -12.84 -5.11 -8.95
N SER A 108 -13.08 -6.21 -8.27
CA SER A 108 -12.51 -6.42 -6.94
C SER A 108 -11.25 -7.29 -7.01
N THR A 109 -10.24 -6.91 -6.24
CA THR A 109 -9.03 -7.70 -6.06
C THR A 109 -9.37 -9.05 -5.43
N PRO A 110 -9.00 -10.19 -6.04
CA PRO A 110 -9.14 -11.49 -5.42
C PRO A 110 -8.34 -11.55 -4.12
N LYS A 111 -9.01 -11.83 -3.00
CA LYS A 111 -8.36 -11.94 -1.69
C LYS A 111 -9.13 -12.86 -0.76
N PHE A 112 -8.42 -13.51 0.14
CA PHE A 112 -8.98 -14.35 1.18
C PHE A 112 -8.07 -14.37 2.42
N TYR A 113 -8.62 -14.82 3.51
CA TYR A 113 -7.94 -14.96 4.80
C TYR A 113 -7.51 -16.42 5.01
N GLN A 114 -6.43 -16.62 5.75
CA GLN A 114 -6.04 -17.91 6.33
C GLN A 114 -6.05 -17.82 7.84
N ASP A 115 -6.32 -18.95 8.47
CA ASP A 115 -6.40 -19.00 9.93
C ASP A 115 -5.03 -18.76 10.59
N ASN A 116 -5.01 -17.96 11.65
CA ASN A 116 -3.79 -17.58 12.36
C ASN A 116 -3.03 -18.78 12.96
N ILE A 117 -3.78 -19.79 13.41
CA ILE A 117 -3.22 -20.96 14.11
C ILE A 117 -2.81 -22.03 13.11
N LYS A 118 -3.58 -22.17 12.04
CA LYS A 118 -3.38 -23.26 11.06
C LYS A 118 -2.36 -22.92 9.98
N ILE A 119 -2.03 -21.64 9.81
CA ILE A 119 -0.97 -21.22 8.90
C ILE A 119 0.38 -21.60 9.48
N GLN A 120 1.25 -22.13 8.66
CA GLN A 120 2.63 -22.48 9.05
C GLN A 120 3.58 -21.94 7.99
N PHE A 121 4.75 -21.51 8.43
CA PHE A 121 5.82 -21.07 7.54
C PHE A 121 7.03 -21.98 7.73
N SER A 122 7.67 -22.32 6.62
CA SER A 122 9.05 -22.74 6.58
C SER A 122 9.88 -21.63 5.94
N ASP A 123 11.17 -21.82 5.88
CA ASP A 123 12.10 -20.84 5.29
C ASP A 123 11.72 -20.50 3.82
N THR A 124 11.20 -21.48 3.09
CA THR A 124 10.94 -21.40 1.65
C THR A 124 9.46 -21.49 1.26
N HIS A 125 8.58 -21.92 2.16
CA HIS A 125 7.17 -22.19 1.84
C HIS A 125 6.24 -21.73 2.93
N VAL A 126 4.98 -21.52 2.56
CA VAL A 126 3.85 -21.32 3.48
C VAL A 126 2.82 -22.43 3.28
N LYS A 127 2.31 -23.00 4.38
CA LYS A 127 1.26 -24.02 4.38
C LYS A 127 -0.10 -23.36 4.53
N PHE A 128 -1.00 -23.68 3.60
CA PHE A 128 -2.39 -23.23 3.63
C PHE A 128 -3.33 -24.37 4.06
N GLU A 129 -4.34 -24.01 4.81
CA GLU A 129 -5.39 -24.92 5.21
C GLU A 129 -6.26 -25.32 4.00
N GLY A 130 -6.54 -26.62 3.85
CA GLY A 130 -7.62 -27.13 3.01
C GLY A 130 -7.36 -27.10 1.50
N PHE A 131 -6.13 -26.95 1.03
CA PHE A 131 -5.82 -27.10 -0.41
C PHE A 131 -5.86 -28.56 -0.85
N SER A 132 -5.65 -29.49 0.07
CA SER A 132 -5.80 -30.94 -0.16
C SER A 132 -6.73 -31.55 0.88
N SER A 133 -7.71 -32.30 0.44
CA SER A 133 -8.63 -33.08 1.29
C SER A 133 -8.12 -34.49 1.62
N SER A 134 -7.04 -34.95 0.97
CA SER A 134 -6.52 -36.29 1.11
C SER A 134 -5.25 -36.35 1.97
N ARG A 135 -5.17 -37.34 2.87
CA ARG A 135 -4.01 -37.63 3.72
C ARG A 135 -2.81 -38.27 2.98
N LYS A 136 -2.96 -38.61 1.69
CA LYS A 136 -1.87 -39.21 0.90
C LYS A 136 -0.71 -38.21 0.77
N ALA A 137 0.53 -38.67 1.01
CA ALA A 137 1.76 -37.87 1.08
C ALA A 137 1.97 -36.93 -0.11
N ASN A 138 1.66 -37.38 -1.34
CA ASN A 138 1.79 -36.53 -2.55
C ASN A 138 0.76 -35.38 -2.63
N LYS A 139 -0.38 -35.49 -1.95
CA LYS A 139 -1.40 -34.43 -1.90
C LYS A 139 -1.17 -33.43 -0.77
N GLN A 140 -0.45 -33.80 0.28
CA GLN A 140 -0.05 -32.87 1.34
C GLN A 140 0.89 -31.77 0.82
N LYS A 141 1.73 -32.06 -0.18
CA LYS A 141 2.60 -31.07 -0.84
C LYS A 141 1.82 -29.93 -1.49
N LEU A 142 0.55 -30.14 -1.91
CA LEU A 142 -0.28 -29.05 -2.45
C LEU A 142 -0.60 -27.95 -1.44
N ASN A 143 -0.59 -28.24 -0.15
CA ASN A 143 -0.83 -27.24 0.90
C ASN A 143 0.36 -26.27 1.05
N TRP A 144 1.57 -26.68 0.65
CA TRP A 144 2.77 -25.87 0.75
C TRP A 144 3.02 -25.07 -0.52
N VAL A 145 2.86 -23.75 -0.44
CA VAL A 145 3.07 -22.82 -1.54
C VAL A 145 4.42 -22.12 -1.34
N ARG A 146 5.22 -22.08 -2.40
CA ARG A 146 6.56 -21.50 -2.38
C ARG A 146 6.52 -19.99 -2.19
N LEU A 147 7.43 -19.48 -1.36
CA LEU A 147 7.72 -18.06 -1.17
C LEU A 147 8.81 -17.62 -2.13
N ALA A 148 8.66 -16.44 -2.74
CA ALA A 148 9.68 -15.88 -3.61
C ALA A 148 10.86 -15.26 -2.84
N GLU A 149 10.64 -14.92 -1.56
CA GLU A 149 11.66 -14.37 -0.66
C GLU A 149 11.78 -15.30 0.55
N HIS A 150 12.98 -15.80 0.81
CA HIS A 150 13.27 -16.74 1.89
C HIS A 150 13.67 -16.01 3.17
N GLY A 151 13.42 -16.61 4.34
CA GLY A 151 13.84 -16.10 5.65
C GLY A 151 13.19 -14.77 6.09
N ARG A 152 12.29 -14.19 5.30
CA ARG A 152 11.71 -12.88 5.59
C ARG A 152 10.58 -12.92 6.63
N ILE A 153 9.89 -14.04 6.72
CA ILE A 153 8.86 -14.30 7.73
C ILE A 153 9.47 -15.29 8.72
N PRO A 154 9.61 -14.93 10.00
CA PRO A 154 10.11 -15.87 11.02
C PRO A 154 9.25 -17.14 11.06
N THR A 155 9.90 -18.29 11.19
CA THR A 155 9.21 -19.60 11.20
C THR A 155 8.63 -19.96 12.57
N ASP A 156 9.20 -19.38 13.62
CA ASP A 156 8.75 -19.56 15.02
C ASP A 156 8.23 -18.22 15.56
N ALA A 157 7.04 -17.84 15.12
CA ALA A 157 6.42 -16.60 15.52
C ALA A 157 4.90 -16.73 15.60
N LYS A 158 4.27 -15.83 16.37
CA LYS A 158 2.81 -15.68 16.39
C LYS A 158 2.37 -14.89 15.15
N TYR A 159 1.60 -15.57 14.31
CA TYR A 159 1.08 -14.96 13.09
C TYR A 159 -0.30 -14.35 13.32
N MET A 160 -0.50 -13.12 12.84
CA MET A 160 -1.76 -12.42 12.99
C MET A 160 -2.28 -11.95 11.63
N ASN A 161 -3.58 -12.14 11.41
CA ASN A 161 -4.33 -11.66 10.25
C ASN A 161 -3.70 -11.99 8.88
N PRO A 162 -3.33 -13.25 8.60
CA PRO A 162 -2.74 -13.61 7.30
C PRO A 162 -3.76 -13.39 6.18
N ARG A 163 -3.38 -12.58 5.19
CA ARG A 163 -4.21 -12.25 4.04
C ARG A 163 -3.49 -12.59 2.74
N ILE A 164 -4.15 -13.34 1.89
CA ILE A 164 -3.67 -13.68 0.57
C ILE A 164 -4.40 -12.80 -0.45
N SER A 165 -3.67 -12.21 -1.40
CA SER A 165 -4.22 -11.32 -2.41
C SER A 165 -3.54 -11.49 -3.75
N PHE A 166 -4.30 -11.29 -4.84
CA PHE A 166 -3.79 -11.32 -6.21
C PHE A 166 -3.81 -9.92 -6.82
N ASP A 167 -2.67 -9.41 -7.24
CA ASP A 167 -2.53 -8.05 -7.78
C ASP A 167 -2.78 -7.96 -9.30
N GLY A 168 -3.24 -9.04 -9.92
CA GLY A 168 -3.46 -9.18 -11.36
C GLY A 168 -2.29 -9.86 -12.10
N LEU A 169 -1.13 -10.01 -11.46
CA LEU A 169 0.04 -10.74 -11.96
C LEU A 169 0.50 -11.82 -11.01
N ASN A 170 0.63 -11.48 -9.73
CA ASN A 170 1.24 -12.32 -8.71
C ASN A 170 0.32 -12.46 -7.50
N TRP A 171 0.47 -13.58 -6.81
CA TRP A 171 -0.12 -13.80 -5.51
C TRP A 171 0.84 -13.30 -4.41
N TRP A 172 0.26 -12.76 -3.37
CA TRP A 172 0.98 -12.21 -2.22
C TRP A 172 0.36 -12.70 -0.93
N ILE A 173 1.20 -12.98 0.03
CA ILE A 173 0.79 -13.14 1.42
C ILE A 173 1.22 -11.92 2.22
N SER A 174 0.36 -11.43 3.08
CA SER A 174 0.66 -10.41 4.07
C SER A 174 0.27 -10.95 5.44
N VAL A 175 1.18 -10.92 6.37
CA VAL A 175 1.00 -11.42 7.75
C VAL A 175 1.61 -10.42 8.73
N CYS A 176 0.93 -10.18 9.85
CA CYS A 176 1.49 -9.41 10.93
C CYS A 176 2.25 -10.34 11.88
N VAL A 177 3.46 -9.93 12.25
CA VAL A 177 4.37 -10.67 13.11
C VAL A 177 4.92 -9.73 14.18
N GLU A 178 5.09 -10.23 15.39
CA GLU A 178 5.74 -9.51 16.47
C GLU A 178 7.27 -9.60 16.33
N PHE A 179 7.93 -8.46 16.46
CA PHE A 179 9.39 -8.35 16.48
C PHE A 179 9.83 -7.71 17.80
N PRO A 180 11.02 -8.07 18.31
CA PRO A 180 11.56 -7.40 19.49
C PRO A 180 11.81 -5.91 19.18
N ASP A 181 11.60 -5.07 20.20
CA ASP A 181 11.97 -3.66 20.11
C ASP A 181 13.49 -3.55 20.20
N CYS A 182 14.11 -3.00 19.18
CA CYS A 182 15.51 -2.66 19.19
C CYS A 182 15.65 -1.19 19.59
N LYS A 183 16.09 -0.93 20.83
CA LYS A 183 16.57 0.41 21.19
C LYS A 183 17.82 0.70 20.36
N LYS A 184 17.81 1.79 19.62
CA LYS A 184 18.97 2.23 18.84
C LYS A 184 19.53 3.51 19.47
N ASN A 185 20.83 3.60 19.55
CA ASN A 185 21.48 4.85 19.90
C ASN A 185 21.28 5.85 18.78
N LEU A 186 20.68 6.97 19.07
CA LEU A 186 20.47 8.07 18.14
C LEU A 186 21.60 9.08 18.25
N ASN A 187 21.87 9.81 17.16
CA ASN A 187 22.77 10.95 17.17
C ASN A 187 22.07 12.14 17.84
N ASN A 188 22.84 13.12 18.29
CA ASN A 188 22.28 14.34 18.89
C ASN A 188 21.69 15.29 17.86
N ASP A 189 22.08 15.15 16.58
CA ASP A 189 21.63 16.02 15.48
C ASP A 189 20.27 15.63 14.91
N GLY A 190 19.50 16.65 14.49
CA GLY A 190 18.29 16.49 13.73
C GLY A 190 18.50 16.71 12.21
N ILE A 191 17.54 16.25 11.41
CA ILE A 191 17.54 16.46 9.96
C ILE A 191 16.25 17.18 9.54
N GLY A 192 16.37 18.33 8.87
CA GLY A 192 15.28 18.99 8.14
C GLY A 192 15.24 18.51 6.69
N ILE A 193 14.05 18.27 6.14
CA ILE A 193 13.86 17.76 4.77
C ILE A 193 12.85 18.61 4.03
N ASP A 194 13.31 19.27 2.97
CA ASP A 194 12.46 19.92 1.97
C ASP A 194 12.06 18.92 0.87
N LEU A 195 10.76 18.88 0.54
CA LEU A 195 10.19 17.95 -0.45
C LEU A 195 9.79 18.70 -1.73
N GLY A 196 10.34 18.27 -2.87
CA GLY A 196 10.14 18.97 -4.13
C GLY A 196 9.79 18.09 -5.33
N ILE A 197 9.34 18.73 -6.42
CA ILE A 197 9.10 18.08 -7.70
C ILE A 197 10.38 18.01 -8.55
N LYS A 198 11.28 18.97 -8.40
CA LYS A 198 12.57 19.00 -9.13
C LYS A 198 13.47 17.89 -8.62
N ASP A 199 13.71 17.88 -7.35
CA ASP A 199 14.36 16.82 -6.59
C ASP A 199 13.31 16.25 -5.62
N LEU A 200 13.46 15.01 -5.18
CA LEU A 200 12.50 14.37 -4.29
C LEU A 200 12.58 14.96 -2.89
N ALA A 201 13.80 15.06 -2.39
CA ALA A 201 14.08 15.56 -1.04
C ALA A 201 15.47 16.21 -0.99
N ILE A 202 15.57 17.32 -0.29
CA ILE A 202 16.83 17.99 0.04
C ILE A 202 16.93 18.03 1.56
N CYS A 203 18.00 17.46 2.09
CA CYS A 203 18.24 17.36 3.53
C CYS A 203 19.20 18.45 4.00
N SER A 204 19.02 18.89 5.25
CA SER A 204 19.87 19.91 5.89
C SER A 204 21.32 19.49 6.09
N ASP A 205 21.63 18.20 5.94
CA ASP A 205 22.99 17.65 5.95
C ASP A 205 23.69 17.70 4.58
N GLY A 206 23.09 18.40 3.59
CA GLY A 206 23.61 18.57 2.24
C GLY A 206 23.23 17.45 1.25
N ASN A 207 22.62 16.37 1.71
CA ASN A 207 22.23 15.28 0.82
C ASN A 207 21.00 15.64 -0.01
N THR A 208 21.07 15.35 -1.31
CA THR A 208 19.99 15.63 -2.26
C THR A 208 19.56 14.36 -2.98
N TYR A 209 18.29 14.01 -2.87
CA TYR A 209 17.67 12.87 -3.54
C TYR A 209 16.93 13.32 -4.79
N LYS A 210 17.46 12.93 -5.95
CA LYS A 210 16.93 13.35 -7.25
C LYS A 210 15.57 12.71 -7.56
N ASN A 211 14.81 13.34 -8.43
CA ASN A 211 13.55 12.81 -8.91
C ASN A 211 13.75 11.60 -9.84
N ILE A 212 13.47 10.40 -9.37
CA ILE A 212 13.60 9.14 -10.14
C ILE A 212 12.77 9.14 -11.43
N ASN A 213 11.66 9.90 -11.46
CA ASN A 213 10.80 9.99 -12.64
C ASN A 213 11.46 10.68 -13.84
N LYS A 214 12.54 11.41 -13.60
CA LYS A 214 13.36 12.04 -14.65
C LYS A 214 14.40 11.08 -15.25
N SER A 215 14.60 9.89 -14.66
CA SER A 215 15.56 8.91 -15.15
C SER A 215 15.16 8.39 -16.54
N GLN A 216 16.15 8.02 -17.35
CA GLN A 216 15.92 7.49 -18.69
C GLN A 216 15.09 6.20 -18.68
N VAL A 217 15.30 5.34 -17.67
CA VAL A 217 14.57 4.09 -17.50
C VAL A 217 13.07 4.35 -17.32
N VAL A 218 12.71 5.25 -16.42
CA VAL A 218 11.30 5.59 -16.17
C VAL A 218 10.68 6.27 -17.39
N LYS A 219 11.39 7.19 -18.06
CA LYS A 219 10.91 7.83 -19.30
C LYS A 219 10.64 6.81 -20.42
N LYS A 220 11.54 5.82 -20.62
CA LYS A 220 11.35 4.73 -21.59
C LYS A 220 10.13 3.88 -21.26
N LEU A 221 9.96 3.49 -19.99
CA LEU A 221 8.80 2.73 -19.52
C LEU A 221 7.48 3.51 -19.67
N GLU A 222 7.46 4.79 -19.35
CA GLU A 222 6.30 5.67 -19.54
C GLU A 222 5.89 5.77 -21.03
N LYS A 223 6.88 5.86 -21.94
CA LYS A 223 6.63 5.84 -23.39
C LYS A 223 6.05 4.48 -23.83
N CYS A 224 6.59 3.38 -23.30
CA CYS A 224 6.09 2.03 -23.55
C CYS A 224 4.65 1.87 -23.02
N ARG A 225 4.38 2.31 -21.80
CA ARG A 225 3.04 2.30 -21.18
C ARG A 225 2.01 3.01 -22.06
N ARG A 226 2.30 4.23 -22.52
CA ARG A 226 1.41 5.00 -23.39
C ARG A 226 1.11 4.29 -24.70
N ARG A 227 2.12 3.67 -25.35
CA ARG A 227 1.93 2.89 -26.59
C ARG A 227 1.02 1.69 -26.35
N LEU A 228 1.27 0.93 -25.26
CA LEU A 228 0.45 -0.23 -24.92
C LEU A 228 -0.98 0.16 -24.58
N GLN A 229 -1.18 1.24 -23.85
CA GLN A 229 -2.50 1.74 -23.50
C GLN A 229 -3.32 2.13 -24.73
N ARG A 230 -2.72 2.89 -25.67
CA ARG A 230 -3.36 3.22 -26.96
C ARG A 230 -3.70 1.97 -27.78
N ARG A 231 -2.82 0.95 -27.76
CA ARG A 231 -3.06 -0.34 -28.45
C ARG A 231 -4.23 -1.08 -27.84
N VAL A 232 -4.32 -1.12 -26.51
CA VAL A 232 -5.44 -1.73 -25.79
C VAL A 232 -6.74 -1.01 -26.11
N SER A 233 -6.78 0.33 -26.02
CA SER A 233 -7.97 1.13 -26.32
C SER A 233 -8.47 0.89 -27.74
N ARG A 234 -7.58 0.95 -28.76
CA ARG A 234 -7.98 0.68 -30.17
C ARG A 234 -8.54 -0.73 -30.36
N LYS A 235 -8.02 -1.73 -29.63
CA LYS A 235 -8.54 -3.10 -29.71
C LYS A 235 -9.91 -3.23 -29.04
N TYR A 236 -10.17 -2.49 -27.98
CA TYR A 236 -11.50 -2.40 -27.38
C TYR A 236 -12.50 -1.79 -28.38
N GLU A 237 -12.15 -0.66 -29.00
CA GLU A 237 -13.02 -0.03 -30.00
C GLU A 237 -13.33 -0.97 -31.19
N LYS A 238 -12.31 -1.65 -31.75
CA LYS A 238 -12.50 -2.62 -32.83
C LYS A 238 -13.36 -3.83 -32.47
N ASN A 239 -13.39 -4.20 -31.18
CA ASN A 239 -14.14 -5.35 -30.67
C ASN A 239 -15.47 -4.95 -29.99
N LYS A 240 -15.92 -3.74 -30.21
CA LYS A 240 -17.19 -3.23 -29.71
C LYS A 240 -18.34 -3.91 -30.47
N LYS A 241 -19.30 -4.48 -29.73
CA LYS A 241 -20.56 -5.02 -30.26
C LYS A 241 -21.71 -4.33 -29.54
N GLY A 242 -22.35 -3.34 -30.16
CA GLY A 242 -23.35 -2.49 -29.53
C GLY A 242 -22.75 -1.78 -28.30
N VAL A 243 -23.36 -1.92 -27.12
CA VAL A 243 -22.90 -1.34 -25.85
C VAL A 243 -21.85 -2.20 -25.13
N SER A 244 -21.58 -3.42 -25.59
CA SER A 244 -20.66 -4.37 -24.96
C SER A 244 -19.34 -4.50 -25.71
N TYR A 245 -18.28 -4.91 -24.98
CA TYR A 245 -16.97 -5.19 -25.56
C TYR A 245 -16.62 -6.66 -25.41
N CYS A 246 -16.20 -7.30 -26.51
CA CYS A 246 -15.70 -8.67 -26.49
C CYS A 246 -14.21 -8.69 -26.17
N LYS A 247 -13.81 -9.40 -25.12
CA LYS A 247 -12.39 -9.60 -24.76
C LYS A 247 -11.79 -10.78 -25.54
N THR A 248 -11.12 -10.49 -26.62
CA THR A 248 -10.34 -11.50 -27.38
C THR A 248 -9.06 -11.88 -26.61
N LYS A 249 -8.50 -13.06 -26.91
CA LYS A 249 -7.21 -13.53 -26.34
C LYS A 249 -6.10 -12.49 -26.55
N ASN A 250 -6.10 -11.78 -27.66
CA ASN A 250 -5.11 -10.77 -27.99
C ASN A 250 -5.28 -9.47 -27.18
N VAL A 251 -6.52 -9.07 -26.85
CA VAL A 251 -6.78 -7.98 -25.88
C VAL A 251 -6.20 -8.34 -24.53
N ILE A 252 -6.53 -9.52 -24.00
CA ILE A 252 -6.05 -10.02 -22.71
C ILE A 252 -4.50 -10.03 -22.64
N LYS A 253 -3.84 -10.50 -23.72
CA LYS A 253 -2.37 -10.49 -23.81
C LYS A 253 -1.79 -9.08 -23.72
N ASN A 254 -2.40 -8.10 -24.40
CA ASN A 254 -1.92 -6.70 -24.34
C ASN A 254 -2.23 -6.03 -22.99
N GLU A 255 -3.38 -6.32 -22.38
CA GLU A 255 -3.70 -5.87 -21.00
C GLU A 255 -2.66 -6.40 -20.01
N LYS A 256 -2.30 -7.68 -20.10
CA LYS A 256 -1.27 -8.29 -19.23
C LYS A 256 0.10 -7.64 -19.42
N ARG A 257 0.47 -7.28 -20.67
CA ARG A 257 1.70 -6.53 -20.94
C ARG A 257 1.67 -5.13 -20.33
N LEU A 258 0.56 -4.42 -20.50
CA LEU A 258 0.37 -3.09 -19.92
C LEU A 258 0.45 -3.14 -18.37
N LEU A 259 -0.18 -4.15 -17.77
CA LEU A 259 -0.13 -4.36 -16.33
C LEU A 259 1.30 -4.60 -15.84
N LYS A 260 2.09 -5.44 -16.53
CA LYS A 260 3.52 -5.65 -16.20
C LYS A 260 4.32 -4.35 -16.22
N VAL A 261 4.12 -3.49 -17.22
CA VAL A 261 4.82 -2.19 -17.29
C VAL A 261 4.38 -1.27 -16.15
N ASN A 262 3.09 -1.23 -15.81
CA ASN A 262 2.57 -0.46 -14.68
C ASN A 262 3.19 -0.94 -13.34
N HIS A 263 3.26 -2.26 -13.12
CA HIS A 263 3.90 -2.82 -11.93
C HIS A 263 5.38 -2.43 -11.86
N ARG A 264 6.11 -2.54 -12.97
CA ARG A 264 7.53 -2.17 -13.02
C ARG A 264 7.75 -0.70 -12.66
N LEU A 265 6.93 0.22 -13.21
CA LEU A 265 6.98 1.64 -12.87
C LEU A 265 6.68 1.88 -11.39
N THR A 266 5.65 1.23 -10.86
CA THR A 266 5.28 1.33 -9.44
C THR A 266 6.39 0.80 -8.54
N ASN A 267 6.98 -0.35 -8.90
CA ASN A 267 8.05 -0.96 -8.11
C ASN A 267 9.32 -0.11 -8.10
N ILE A 268 9.73 0.47 -9.25
CA ILE A 268 10.87 1.38 -9.31
C ILE A 268 10.66 2.57 -8.37
N ARG A 269 9.49 3.22 -8.41
CA ARG A 269 9.17 4.35 -7.54
C ARG A 269 9.15 3.96 -6.06
N LYS A 270 8.46 2.88 -5.72
CA LYS A 270 8.38 2.40 -4.34
C LYS A 270 9.74 1.98 -3.79
N ASN A 271 10.55 1.29 -4.59
CA ASN A 271 11.89 0.89 -4.20
C ASN A 271 12.76 2.12 -3.94
N TYR A 272 12.72 3.11 -4.82
CA TYR A 272 13.47 4.34 -4.66
C TYR A 272 13.07 5.09 -3.37
N LEU A 273 11.76 5.27 -3.13
CA LEU A 273 11.26 5.88 -1.89
C LEU A 273 11.71 5.08 -0.65
N ASN A 274 11.66 3.75 -0.74
CA ASN A 274 12.05 2.89 0.37
C ASN A 274 13.56 2.99 0.67
N GLN A 275 14.41 3.02 -0.36
CA GLN A 275 15.86 3.21 -0.21
C GLN A 275 16.15 4.59 0.38
N THR A 276 15.59 5.67 -0.19
CA THR A 276 15.78 7.04 0.30
C THR A 276 15.38 7.20 1.77
N THR A 277 14.19 6.74 2.12
CA THR A 277 13.71 6.86 3.53
C THR A 277 14.49 5.96 4.48
N SER A 278 14.99 4.79 4.02
CA SER A 278 15.88 3.94 4.84
C SER A 278 17.23 4.60 5.05
N GLU A 279 17.81 5.20 4.03
CA GLU A 279 19.09 5.87 4.09
C GLU A 279 19.05 7.05 5.08
N ILE A 280 17.99 7.88 5.01
CA ILE A 280 17.78 9.00 5.94
C ILE A 280 17.67 8.49 7.39
N VAL A 281 16.83 7.48 7.63
CA VAL A 281 16.61 6.91 8.97
C VAL A 281 17.85 6.18 9.51
N ASN A 282 18.64 5.54 8.63
CA ASN A 282 19.85 4.82 9.04
C ASN A 282 20.99 5.74 9.52
N ARG A 283 20.92 7.05 9.29
CA ARG A 283 21.80 8.05 9.91
C ARG A 283 21.52 8.23 11.39
N LYS A 284 20.38 7.68 11.87
CA LYS A 284 19.96 7.70 13.27
C LYS A 284 19.87 9.12 13.86
N PRO A 285 19.25 10.09 13.18
CA PRO A 285 19.09 11.43 13.76
C PRO A 285 18.16 11.36 14.97
N ARG A 286 18.31 12.32 15.92
CA ARG A 286 17.39 12.47 17.06
C ARG A 286 15.96 12.74 16.58
N PHE A 287 15.82 13.62 15.59
CA PHE A 287 14.55 13.90 14.96
C PHE A 287 14.69 14.11 13.45
N ILE A 288 13.56 13.97 12.75
CA ILE A 288 13.41 14.35 11.33
C ILE A 288 12.26 15.35 11.25
N CYS A 289 12.49 16.53 10.65
CA CYS A 289 11.46 17.53 10.42
C CYS A 289 11.14 17.63 8.94
N ILE A 290 9.85 17.56 8.59
CA ILE A 290 9.33 17.66 7.21
C ILE A 290 8.21 18.68 7.12
N GLU A 291 7.93 19.19 5.91
CA GLU A 291 6.78 20.07 5.65
C GLU A 291 5.44 19.31 5.67
N ASP A 292 4.34 19.98 6.10
CA ASP A 292 2.97 19.49 5.91
C ASP A 292 2.46 19.85 4.51
N LEU A 293 2.88 19.08 3.51
CA LEU A 293 2.43 19.29 2.13
C LEU A 293 0.94 18.94 1.96
N ASN A 294 0.15 19.91 1.47
CA ASN A 294 -1.24 19.65 1.07
C ASN A 294 -1.30 18.89 -0.26
N VAL A 295 -0.93 17.60 -0.24
CA VAL A 295 -0.88 16.75 -1.43
C VAL A 295 -2.24 16.69 -2.14
N SER A 296 -3.36 16.64 -1.39
CA SER A 296 -4.71 16.61 -1.98
C SER A 296 -5.05 17.91 -2.73
N GLY A 297 -4.65 19.05 -2.20
CA GLY A 297 -4.77 20.34 -2.87
C GLY A 297 -3.90 20.44 -4.13
N MET A 298 -2.63 20.02 -4.03
CA MET A 298 -1.71 19.98 -5.17
C MET A 298 -2.20 19.08 -6.31
N MET A 299 -2.89 17.98 -6.00
CA MET A 299 -3.47 17.06 -6.98
C MET A 299 -4.64 17.67 -7.77
N LYS A 300 -5.29 18.73 -7.27
CA LYS A 300 -6.35 19.44 -8.02
C LYS A 300 -5.79 20.27 -9.17
N ASN A 301 -4.53 20.69 -9.11
CA ASN A 301 -3.86 21.41 -10.18
C ASN A 301 -3.52 20.47 -11.35
N ARG A 302 -4.17 20.65 -12.52
CA ARG A 302 -4.01 19.80 -13.71
C ARG A 302 -2.57 19.71 -14.22
N HIS A 303 -1.79 20.77 -14.09
CA HIS A 303 -0.40 20.83 -14.55
C HIS A 303 0.57 20.08 -13.63
N LEU A 304 0.30 20.05 -12.33
CA LEU A 304 1.18 19.46 -11.32
C LEU A 304 0.74 18.06 -10.88
N SER A 305 -0.55 17.73 -10.98
CA SER A 305 -1.14 16.50 -10.44
C SER A 305 -0.37 15.23 -10.80
N LYS A 306 0.04 15.10 -12.06
CA LYS A 306 0.82 13.93 -12.51
C LYS A 306 2.22 13.89 -11.89
N ALA A 307 2.90 15.03 -11.75
CA ALA A 307 4.22 15.11 -11.15
C ALA A 307 4.14 14.79 -9.65
N VAL A 308 3.18 15.38 -8.93
CA VAL A 308 2.91 15.13 -7.51
C VAL A 308 2.58 13.66 -7.26
N GLN A 309 1.65 13.08 -8.06
CA GLN A 309 1.30 11.66 -7.96
C GLN A 309 2.51 10.74 -8.17
N ASN A 310 3.36 11.07 -9.14
CA ASN A 310 4.53 10.26 -9.46
C ASN A 310 5.66 10.38 -8.42
N GLN A 311 5.78 11.51 -7.72
CA GLN A 311 6.74 11.68 -6.62
C GLN A 311 6.35 10.85 -5.40
N GLY A 312 5.06 10.73 -5.10
CA GLY A 312 4.57 9.90 -4.02
C GLY A 312 4.85 10.49 -2.63
N PHE A 313 4.71 11.80 -2.44
CA PHE A 313 4.95 12.48 -1.16
C PHE A 313 4.22 11.87 0.03
N PHE A 314 2.95 11.46 -0.17
CA PHE A 314 2.19 10.77 0.87
C PHE A 314 2.85 9.45 1.29
N GLU A 315 3.33 8.66 0.32
CA GLU A 315 4.02 7.39 0.58
C GLU A 315 5.38 7.64 1.26
N PHE A 316 6.10 8.69 0.86
CA PHE A 316 7.36 9.10 1.48
C PHE A 316 7.15 9.42 2.97
N ARG A 317 6.19 10.31 3.29
CA ARG A 317 5.83 10.65 4.67
C ARG A 317 5.44 9.42 5.47
N LYS A 318 4.54 8.58 4.93
CA LYS A 318 4.11 7.35 5.59
C LYS A 318 5.27 6.39 5.86
N GLN A 319 6.25 6.31 4.95
CA GLN A 319 7.43 5.49 5.16
C GLN A 319 8.34 6.06 6.24
N LEU A 320 8.52 7.37 6.30
CA LEU A 320 9.23 8.02 7.41
C LEU A 320 8.52 7.77 8.73
N GLU A 321 7.19 7.95 8.81
CA GLU A 321 6.40 7.74 10.03
C GLU A 321 6.69 6.38 10.66
N TYR A 322 6.50 5.28 9.91
CA TYR A 322 6.71 3.96 10.51
C TYR A 322 8.19 3.62 10.71
N LYS A 323 9.11 4.11 9.88
CA LYS A 323 10.55 3.87 10.06
C LYS A 323 11.11 4.64 11.23
N CYS A 324 10.73 5.89 11.40
CA CYS A 324 11.10 6.70 12.57
C CYS A 324 10.58 6.07 13.85
N ASN A 325 9.30 5.72 13.89
CA ASN A 325 8.70 5.01 15.03
C ASN A 325 9.44 3.71 15.36
N ASN A 326 9.81 2.93 14.33
CA ASN A 326 10.57 1.68 14.49
C ASN A 326 12.00 1.88 15.02
N ASN A 327 12.55 3.08 14.93
CA ASN A 327 13.91 3.38 15.32
C ASN A 327 14.01 4.36 16.52
N GLY A 328 12.86 4.77 17.09
CA GLY A 328 12.83 5.73 18.19
C GLY A 328 13.16 7.17 17.77
N ILE A 329 13.12 7.47 16.47
CA ILE A 329 13.37 8.80 15.91
C ILE A 329 12.06 9.60 15.99
N GLN A 330 12.13 10.83 16.49
CA GLN A 330 10.97 11.72 16.50
C GLN A 330 10.73 12.28 15.09
N LEU A 331 9.54 12.06 14.51
CA LEU A 331 9.13 12.69 13.27
C LEU A 331 8.30 13.94 13.58
N ILE A 332 8.80 15.10 13.21
CA ILE A 332 8.16 16.39 13.40
C ILE A 332 7.62 16.84 12.04
N VAL A 333 6.37 17.29 12.03
CA VAL A 333 5.75 17.87 10.83
C VAL A 333 5.58 19.36 11.10
N ALA A 334 6.27 20.19 10.33
CA ALA A 334 6.21 21.64 10.48
C ALA A 334 4.80 22.15 10.15
N ASP A 335 4.43 23.28 10.73
CA ASP A 335 3.17 23.95 10.40
C ASP A 335 3.09 24.21 8.88
N ARG A 336 1.89 24.04 8.32
CA ARG A 336 1.63 24.20 6.88
C ARG A 336 2.01 25.57 6.33
N PHE A 337 1.91 26.60 7.15
CA PHE A 337 2.18 27.97 6.78
C PHE A 337 3.56 28.46 7.22
N TYR A 338 4.37 27.55 7.80
CA TYR A 338 5.74 27.88 8.16
C TYR A 338 6.53 28.30 6.91
N PRO A 339 7.11 29.52 6.88
CA PRO A 339 7.74 30.07 5.67
C PRO A 339 9.16 29.51 5.44
N SER A 340 9.32 28.17 5.44
CA SER A 340 10.60 27.48 5.36
C SER A 340 11.52 28.02 4.26
N SER A 341 10.98 28.28 3.06
CA SER A 341 11.73 28.75 1.90
C SER A 341 11.93 30.27 1.85
N LYS A 342 11.17 31.02 2.66
CA LYS A 342 11.23 32.52 2.69
C LYS A 342 12.03 33.06 3.87
N LEU A 343 12.30 32.27 4.88
CA LEU A 343 13.04 32.63 6.07
C LEU A 343 14.54 32.54 5.80
N CYS A 344 15.29 33.54 6.23
CA CYS A 344 16.76 33.50 6.19
C CYS A 344 17.27 32.60 7.33
N SER A 345 18.08 31.58 7.02
CA SER A 345 18.68 30.71 8.03
C SER A 345 19.77 31.40 8.88
N CYS A 346 20.27 32.54 8.43
CA CYS A 346 21.31 33.30 9.17
C CYS A 346 20.72 34.36 10.09
N CYS A 347 19.87 35.27 9.57
CA CYS A 347 19.38 36.42 10.34
C CYS A 347 17.89 36.35 10.71
N GLY A 348 17.14 35.30 10.26
CA GLY A 348 15.71 35.16 10.54
C GLY A 348 14.79 36.13 9.77
N ASN A 349 15.31 36.96 8.87
CA ASN A 349 14.47 37.87 8.08
C ASN A 349 13.62 37.11 7.07
N ILE A 350 12.35 37.51 6.87
CA ILE A 350 11.40 36.89 5.95
C ILE A 350 11.31 37.68 4.65
N LYS A 351 11.78 37.11 3.55
CA LYS A 351 11.69 37.70 2.22
C LYS A 351 10.29 37.48 1.63
N LYS A 352 9.44 38.51 1.62
CA LYS A 352 8.05 38.47 1.17
C LYS A 352 7.91 38.29 -0.35
N ASP A 353 8.78 38.91 -1.13
CA ASP A 353 8.79 39.01 -2.59
C ASP A 353 9.43 37.82 -3.33
N LEU A 354 9.86 36.76 -2.61
CA LEU A 354 10.46 35.58 -3.19
C LEU A 354 9.46 34.82 -4.08
N LYS A 355 9.78 34.76 -5.38
CA LYS A 355 8.95 34.06 -6.38
C LYS A 355 9.23 32.55 -6.39
N LEU A 356 8.26 31.73 -6.82
CA LEU A 356 8.41 30.28 -6.98
C LEU A 356 9.48 29.90 -8.02
N SER A 357 9.75 30.77 -8.98
CA SER A 357 10.81 30.62 -10.01
C SER A 357 12.22 30.77 -9.44
N ASP A 358 12.38 31.52 -8.34
CA ASP A 358 13.69 31.84 -7.79
C ASP A 358 14.29 30.57 -7.16
N ARG A 359 15.50 30.25 -7.58
CA ARG A 359 16.23 29.06 -7.11
C ARG A 359 17.34 29.41 -6.12
N ILE A 360 17.76 30.65 -6.11
CA ILE A 360 18.78 31.17 -5.20
C ILE A 360 18.08 32.14 -4.27
N TYR A 361 18.22 31.92 -2.99
CA TYR A 361 17.81 32.87 -1.95
C TYR A 361 18.93 33.85 -1.71
N LYS A 362 18.63 35.13 -1.73
CA LYS A 362 19.56 36.23 -1.42
C LYS A 362 18.94 37.07 -0.33
N CYS A 363 19.68 37.30 0.77
CA CYS A 363 19.27 38.11 1.89
C CYS A 363 20.15 39.37 1.98
N GLU A 364 19.61 40.44 2.54
CA GLU A 364 20.35 41.66 2.84
C GLU A 364 21.52 41.46 3.81
N CYS A 365 21.44 40.41 4.67
CA CYS A 365 22.55 40.05 5.54
C CYS A 365 23.75 39.40 4.83
N GLY A 366 23.72 39.31 3.49
CA GLY A 366 24.78 38.69 2.68
C GLY A 366 24.61 37.20 2.43
N ASN A 367 23.60 36.54 3.03
CA ASN A 367 23.37 35.12 2.79
C ASN A 367 22.88 34.85 1.35
N VAL A 368 23.64 34.05 0.60
CA VAL A 368 23.33 33.61 -0.77
C VAL A 368 23.38 32.10 -0.82
N ILE A 369 22.22 31.43 -0.96
CA ILE A 369 22.10 29.99 -0.81
C ILE A 369 21.02 29.43 -1.75
N ASN A 370 21.11 28.13 -2.08
CA ASN A 370 20.02 27.45 -2.77
C ASN A 370 18.74 27.48 -1.92
N ARG A 371 17.62 27.92 -2.49
CA ARG A 371 16.35 28.12 -1.78
C ARG A 371 15.83 26.84 -1.12
N ASP A 372 15.91 25.71 -1.83
CA ASP A 372 15.38 24.44 -1.34
C ASP A 372 16.30 23.86 -0.22
N PHE A 373 17.62 24.14 -0.28
CA PHE A 373 18.55 23.84 0.81
C PHE A 373 18.33 24.76 2.01
N GLN A 374 18.11 26.05 1.77
CA GLN A 374 17.69 26.97 2.82
C GLN A 374 16.44 26.48 3.58
N ALA A 375 15.43 26.03 2.83
CA ALA A 375 14.21 25.47 3.42
C ALA A 375 14.50 24.26 4.33
N SER A 376 15.42 23.38 3.93
CA SER A 376 15.80 22.23 4.76
C SER A 376 16.52 22.66 6.05
N LEU A 377 17.37 23.69 6.02
CA LEU A 377 18.00 24.24 7.22
C LEU A 377 16.98 24.85 8.18
N ASN A 378 16.02 25.62 7.65
CA ASN A 378 14.94 26.19 8.45
C ASN A 378 14.02 25.14 9.06
N LEU A 379 13.76 24.02 8.34
CA LEU A 379 13.02 22.90 8.88
C LEU A 379 13.81 22.17 9.99
N LYS A 380 15.15 22.07 9.88
CA LYS A 380 15.97 21.57 10.98
C LYS A 380 15.83 22.47 12.21
N ALA A 381 16.01 23.77 12.04
CA ALA A 381 15.89 24.76 13.13
C ALA A 381 14.47 24.79 13.75
N TYR A 382 13.42 24.58 12.92
CA TYR A 382 12.06 24.40 13.41
C TYR A 382 11.96 23.13 14.28
N GLY A 383 12.50 22.02 13.78
CA GLY A 383 12.49 20.75 14.51
C GLY A 383 13.20 20.82 15.86
N GLU A 384 14.31 21.56 15.97
CA GLU A 384 15.06 21.76 17.22
C GLU A 384 14.23 22.41 18.32
N LYS A 385 13.26 23.27 17.97
CA LYS A 385 12.34 23.90 18.95
C LYS A 385 11.31 22.94 19.53
N PHE A 386 10.98 21.86 18.83
CA PHE A 386 9.92 20.89 19.17
C PHE A 386 10.46 19.50 19.47
N ALA A 387 11.75 19.26 19.31
CA ALA A 387 12.37 17.98 19.65
C ALA A 387 12.53 17.88 21.17
N SER A 388 11.96 16.82 21.74
CA SER A 388 12.07 16.43 23.16
C SER A 388 13.33 15.63 23.43
#